data_65ab356e73a29e8177f295d323905832
#
_entry.id   65ab356e73a29e8177f295d323905832
#
_cell.length_a   1.000
_cell.length_b   1.000
_cell.length_c   1.000
_cell.angle_alpha   90.00
_cell.angle_beta   90.00
_cell.angle_gamma   90.00
#
_symmetry.space_group_name_H-M   'P 1'
#
loop_
_entity.id
_entity.type
_entity.pdbx_description
1 polymer ?
#
loop_
_entity_poly.entity_id
_entity_poly.type
_entity_poly.pdbx_seq_one_letter_code
_entity_poly.pdbx_strand_id
1 'polypeptide(L)'
;MAKKLLLSFLSVLFFLITTKVNSQKQINLDVDNDLYFNRDFYYSSGIFLSYFKPDKDNVDDLNRLTLGQLIYTPSMRYESNPEKYDYPYSGYLFLEYQKRKKMSSHSSYSLGGQIGITGNASLAKGMQNLYHDLVLNLPNLKWESQMPQELQLNLLASYFKGFKIKDNLNLTSELYSKLGTYQIMSGLERGLYIGDLSWLG
;
A
#
# COMPACT_ATOMS: atom_id res chain seq x y z
N MET A 1 16.65 -27.24 -0.08
CA MET A 1 16.54 -27.17 1.39
C MET A 1 16.03 -25.81 1.85
N ALA A 2 16.57 -24.69 1.39
CA ALA A 2 16.18 -23.35 1.79
C ALA A 2 14.70 -22.97 1.58
N LYS A 3 14.07 -23.37 0.44
CA LYS A 3 12.65 -23.13 0.18
C LYS A 3 11.70 -23.77 1.21
N LYS A 4 12.03 -24.97 1.68
CA LYS A 4 11.21 -25.66 2.70
C LYS A 4 11.36 -25.00 4.07
N LEU A 5 12.57 -24.49 4.38
CA LEU A 5 12.83 -23.77 5.63
C LEU A 5 12.11 -22.42 5.67
N LEU A 6 12.08 -21.69 4.55
CA LEU A 6 11.38 -20.41 4.44
C LEU A 6 9.86 -20.57 4.54
N LEU A 7 9.27 -21.59 3.89
CA LEU A 7 7.85 -21.89 4.04
C LEU A 7 7.48 -22.30 5.47
N SER A 8 8.33 -23.09 6.13
CA SER A 8 8.14 -23.47 7.52
C SER A 8 8.28 -22.27 8.45
N PHE A 9 9.20 -21.36 8.18
CA PHE A 9 9.38 -20.13 8.96
C PHE A 9 8.20 -19.18 8.79
N LEU A 10 7.70 -19.01 7.56
CA LEU A 10 6.48 -18.23 7.28
C LEU A 10 5.23 -18.85 7.93
N SER A 11 5.10 -20.18 7.91
CA SER A 11 3.98 -20.87 8.60
C SER A 11 4.06 -20.71 10.12
N VAL A 12 5.25 -20.81 10.71
CA VAL A 12 5.46 -20.61 12.15
C VAL A 12 5.21 -19.15 12.53
N LEU A 13 5.65 -18.18 11.71
CA LEU A 13 5.37 -16.76 11.91
C LEU A 13 3.86 -16.48 11.85
N PHE A 14 3.14 -17.12 10.93
CA PHE A 14 1.68 -17.02 10.82
C PHE A 14 0.95 -17.61 12.05
N PHE A 15 1.46 -18.72 12.62
CA PHE A 15 0.90 -19.34 13.84
C PHE A 15 1.22 -18.57 15.12
N LEU A 16 2.35 -17.86 15.20
CA LEU A 16 2.71 -17.06 16.38
C LEU A 16 1.90 -15.78 16.54
N ILE A 17 1.18 -15.35 15.48
CA ILE A 17 0.32 -14.15 15.50
C ILE A 17 -1.06 -14.44 16.15
N THR A 18 -1.39 -15.68 16.48
CA THR A 18 -2.68 -16.05 17.08
C THR A 18 -2.76 -15.90 18.61
N THR A 19 -2.03 -14.96 19.21
CA THR A 19 -2.20 -14.64 20.62
C THR A 19 -3.34 -13.64 20.80
N LYS A 20 -4.27 -13.98 21.71
CA LYS A 20 -5.44 -13.23 22.19
C LYS A 20 -5.45 -11.74 21.78
N VAL A 21 -6.07 -11.44 20.68
CA VAL A 21 -6.28 -10.07 20.24
C VAL A 21 -7.46 -9.52 21.04
N ASN A 22 -7.18 -8.67 22.00
CA ASN A 22 -8.18 -7.72 22.46
C ASN A 22 -8.52 -6.85 21.25
N SER A 23 -9.75 -6.90 20.79
CA SER A 23 -10.25 -6.63 19.45
C SER A 23 -10.16 -5.19 18.92
N GLN A 24 -9.20 -4.38 19.36
CA GLN A 24 -9.11 -2.98 18.98
C GLN A 24 -7.87 -2.59 18.18
N LYS A 25 -7.00 -3.54 17.89
CA LYS A 25 -5.77 -3.28 17.10
C LYS A 25 -5.68 -4.28 15.97
N GLN A 26 -5.32 -3.82 14.78
CA GLN A 26 -5.21 -4.65 13.61
C GLN A 26 -3.88 -4.39 12.90
N ILE A 27 -3.27 -5.44 12.39
CA ILE A 27 -2.13 -5.37 11.48
C ILE A 27 -2.56 -5.97 10.15
N ASN A 28 -2.39 -5.24 9.06
CA ASN A 28 -2.62 -5.70 7.70
C ASN A 28 -1.31 -5.70 6.93
N LEU A 29 -1.11 -6.74 6.15
CA LEU A 29 -0.08 -6.80 5.11
C LEU A 29 -0.78 -6.91 3.76
N ASP A 30 -0.66 -5.87 2.96
CA ASP A 30 -1.20 -5.84 1.60
C ASP A 30 -0.04 -5.93 0.61
N VAL A 31 -0.18 -6.78 -0.39
CA VAL A 31 0.82 -6.96 -1.45
C VAL A 31 0.11 -6.88 -2.79
N ASP A 32 0.43 -5.83 -3.53
CA ASP A 32 -0.04 -5.64 -4.89
C ASP A 32 1.02 -6.10 -5.90
N ASN A 33 0.60 -6.74 -6.96
CA ASN A 33 1.49 -7.12 -8.06
C ASN A 33 0.69 -7.16 -9.38
N ASP A 34 1.29 -6.67 -10.45
CA ASP A 34 0.67 -6.63 -11.78
C ASP A 34 0.81 -7.92 -12.60
N LEU A 35 1.46 -8.95 -12.06
CA LEU A 35 1.65 -10.28 -12.71
C LEU A 35 0.35 -10.90 -13.27
N TYR A 36 -0.80 -10.57 -12.70
CA TYR A 36 -2.09 -11.11 -13.12
C TYR A 36 -2.54 -10.63 -14.51
N PHE A 37 -2.01 -9.51 -15.01
CA PHE A 37 -2.43 -8.93 -16.28
C PHE A 37 -1.47 -9.24 -17.43
N ASN A 38 -0.41 -10.01 -17.19
CA ASN A 38 0.60 -10.40 -18.18
C ASN A 38 1.24 -9.20 -18.92
N ARG A 39 1.17 -8.00 -18.33
CA ARG A 39 1.70 -6.75 -18.86
C ARG A 39 2.26 -5.94 -17.69
N ASP A 40 3.50 -6.17 -17.40
CA ASP A 40 4.27 -5.50 -16.36
C ASP A 40 4.73 -4.12 -16.89
N PHE A 41 3.81 -3.16 -16.90
CA PHE A 41 4.08 -1.80 -17.34
C PHE A 41 4.03 -0.83 -16.17
N TYR A 42 5.15 -0.18 -15.90
CA TYR A 42 5.33 0.89 -14.94
C TYR A 42 5.12 0.47 -13.48
N TYR A 43 3.92 0.38 -12.98
CA TYR A 43 3.68 -0.09 -11.61
C TYR A 43 3.86 -1.61 -11.53
N SER A 44 4.94 -2.06 -10.89
CA SER A 44 5.25 -3.49 -10.78
C SER A 44 4.73 -4.13 -9.50
N SER A 45 4.88 -3.43 -8.38
CA SER A 45 4.40 -3.94 -7.09
C SER A 45 4.32 -2.88 -6.01
N GLY A 46 3.48 -3.15 -5.01
CA GLY A 46 3.41 -2.43 -3.75
C GLY A 46 3.38 -3.39 -2.57
N ILE A 47 4.02 -3.02 -1.48
CA ILE A 47 3.99 -3.75 -0.21
C ILE A 47 3.65 -2.74 0.87
N PHE A 48 2.59 -3.02 1.65
CA PHE A 48 2.09 -2.10 2.67
C PHE A 48 1.85 -2.85 3.97
N LEU A 49 2.59 -2.50 5.00
CA LEU A 49 2.37 -2.99 6.36
C LEU A 49 1.66 -1.89 7.14
N SER A 50 0.39 -2.11 7.44
CA SER A 50 -0.47 -1.14 8.12
C SER A 50 -0.83 -1.59 9.53
N TYR A 51 -0.69 -0.68 10.49
CA TYR A 51 -1.13 -0.85 11.86
C TYR A 51 -2.28 0.10 12.16
N PHE A 52 -3.40 -0.47 12.61
CA PHE A 52 -4.61 0.25 12.96
C PHE A 52 -4.82 0.23 14.47
N LYS A 53 -5.20 1.35 15.03
CA LYS A 53 -5.49 1.51 16.43
C LYS A 53 -6.60 2.53 16.66
N PRO A 54 -7.65 2.23 17.45
CA PRO A 54 -8.62 3.21 17.89
C PRO A 54 -7.97 4.40 18.58
N ASP A 55 -8.58 5.55 18.44
CA ASP A 55 -8.15 6.72 19.19
C ASP A 55 -8.41 6.53 20.69
N LYS A 56 -7.59 7.18 21.53
CA LYS A 56 -7.73 7.03 22.98
C LYS A 56 -8.93 7.80 23.53
N ASP A 57 -9.23 8.94 22.90
CA ASP A 57 -10.27 9.85 23.38
C ASP A 57 -11.65 9.52 22.77
N ASN A 58 -11.65 8.89 21.58
CA ASN A 58 -12.87 8.46 20.90
C ASN A 58 -12.61 7.13 20.17
N VAL A 59 -13.16 6.05 20.69
CA VAL A 59 -12.97 4.68 20.15
C VAL A 59 -13.51 4.49 18.72
N ASP A 60 -14.40 5.37 18.27
CA ASP A 60 -14.93 5.37 16.92
C ASP A 60 -13.94 5.99 15.91
N ASP A 61 -12.99 6.79 16.38
CA ASP A 61 -11.92 7.33 15.55
C ASP A 61 -10.78 6.32 15.42
N LEU A 62 -10.09 6.31 14.28
CA LEU A 62 -9.07 5.32 13.97
C LEU A 62 -7.76 5.99 13.55
N ASN A 63 -6.66 5.57 14.16
CA ASN A 63 -5.32 5.93 13.75
C ASN A 63 -4.74 4.80 12.90
N ARG A 64 -4.16 5.13 11.74
CA ARG A 64 -3.46 4.22 10.85
C ARG A 64 -2.03 4.68 10.67
N LEU A 65 -1.09 3.76 10.86
CA LEU A 65 0.32 3.93 10.52
C LEU A 65 0.67 2.89 9.46
N THR A 66 1.20 3.32 8.32
CA THR A 66 1.57 2.44 7.21
C THR A 66 3.03 2.64 6.85
N LEU A 67 3.79 1.55 6.83
CA LEU A 67 5.07 1.46 6.13
C LEU A 67 4.78 0.87 4.76
N GLY A 68 5.08 1.61 3.70
CA GLY A 68 4.79 1.20 2.33
C GLY A 68 5.99 1.32 1.42
N GLN A 69 6.06 0.41 0.45
CA GLN A 69 7.02 0.46 -0.65
C GLN A 69 6.31 0.30 -1.98
N LEU A 70 6.63 1.17 -2.93
CA LEU A 70 6.16 1.10 -4.31
C LEU A 70 7.35 0.85 -5.23
N ILE A 71 7.16 0.01 -6.23
CA ILE A 71 8.16 -0.36 -7.23
C ILE A 71 7.58 -0.13 -8.62
N TYR A 72 8.31 0.65 -9.42
CA TYR A 72 7.98 0.93 -10.81
C TYR A 72 9.14 0.53 -11.70
N THR A 73 8.84 -0.11 -12.82
CA THR A 73 9.83 -0.55 -13.80
C THR A 73 9.51 -0.05 -15.20
N PRO A 74 10.52 0.17 -16.07
CA PRO A 74 10.27 0.46 -17.47
C PRO A 74 9.60 -0.71 -18.18
N SER A 75 8.88 -0.45 -19.26
CA SER A 75 8.25 -1.50 -20.07
C SER A 75 9.26 -2.50 -20.63
N MET A 76 10.46 -2.04 -20.94
CA MET A 76 11.59 -2.84 -21.44
C MET A 76 12.61 -3.17 -20.33
N ARG A 77 12.15 -3.66 -19.18
CA ARG A 77 12.98 -3.88 -17.98
C ARG A 77 14.17 -4.82 -18.14
N TYR A 78 14.16 -5.68 -19.16
CA TYR A 78 15.27 -6.59 -19.48
C TYR A 78 16.21 -6.07 -20.58
N GLU A 79 15.94 -4.90 -21.16
CA GLU A 79 16.84 -4.25 -22.09
C GLU A 79 18.17 -3.89 -21.40
N SER A 80 19.26 -4.15 -22.07
CA SER A 80 20.61 -3.89 -21.52
C SER A 80 21.08 -2.45 -21.69
N ASN A 81 20.49 -1.71 -22.66
CA ASN A 81 20.83 -0.32 -22.90
C ASN A 81 19.83 0.61 -22.18
N PRO A 82 20.25 1.34 -21.14
CA PRO A 82 19.36 2.24 -20.38
C PRO A 82 18.78 3.39 -21.21
N GLU A 83 19.42 3.77 -22.30
CA GLU A 83 18.93 4.83 -23.20
C GLU A 83 17.64 4.47 -23.93
N LYS A 84 17.31 3.17 -23.96
CA LYS A 84 16.08 2.65 -24.57
C LYS A 84 14.94 2.52 -23.57
N TYR A 85 15.17 2.82 -22.30
CA TYR A 85 14.09 2.79 -21.32
C TYR A 85 13.12 3.94 -21.60
N ASP A 86 11.85 3.60 -21.68
CA ASP A 86 10.76 4.56 -21.84
C ASP A 86 10.43 5.27 -20.51
N TYR A 87 10.83 4.67 -19.38
CA TYR A 87 10.66 5.20 -18.05
C TYR A 87 11.83 4.73 -17.15
N PRO A 88 12.33 5.56 -16.22
CA PRO A 88 13.35 5.10 -15.29
C PRO A 88 12.76 4.12 -14.24
N TYR A 89 13.59 3.23 -13.73
CA TYR A 89 13.24 2.50 -12.51
C TYR A 89 12.93 3.48 -11.38
N SER A 90 11.89 3.22 -10.62
CA SER A 90 11.54 4.05 -9.49
C SER A 90 11.13 3.20 -8.29
N GLY A 91 11.76 3.46 -7.16
CA GLY A 91 11.35 2.95 -5.87
C GLY A 91 10.93 4.09 -4.97
N TYR A 92 9.89 3.87 -4.17
CA TYR A 92 9.44 4.81 -3.15
C TYR A 92 9.13 4.07 -1.86
N LEU A 93 9.93 4.31 -0.82
CA LEU A 93 9.71 3.81 0.53
C LEU A 93 9.17 4.94 1.38
N PHE A 94 8.08 4.70 2.13
CA PHE A 94 7.44 5.76 2.91
C PHE A 94 6.85 5.27 4.22
N LEU A 95 6.74 6.20 5.15
CA LEU A 95 5.94 6.10 6.35
C LEU A 95 4.76 7.07 6.25
N GLU A 96 3.56 6.57 6.45
CA GLU A 96 2.32 7.32 6.37
C GLU A 96 1.55 7.21 7.69
N TYR A 97 1.08 8.35 8.18
CA TYR A 97 0.15 8.39 9.30
C TYR A 97 -1.14 9.05 8.86
N GLN A 98 -2.27 8.44 9.18
CA GLN A 98 -3.60 9.01 8.99
C GLN A 98 -4.45 8.85 10.24
N LYS A 99 -5.23 9.89 10.55
CA LYS A 99 -6.30 9.84 11.55
C LYS A 99 -7.63 9.94 10.82
N ARG A 100 -8.45 8.91 10.97
CA ARG A 100 -9.85 8.89 10.53
C ARG A 100 -10.73 9.31 11.68
N LYS A 101 -11.65 10.23 11.40
CA LYS A 101 -12.68 10.67 12.33
C LYS A 101 -14.06 10.29 11.83
N LYS A 102 -14.81 9.58 12.66
CA LYS A 102 -16.19 9.23 12.40
C LYS A 102 -17.08 10.45 12.57
N MET A 103 -17.91 10.74 11.57
CA MET A 103 -18.88 11.83 11.60
C MET A 103 -20.29 11.32 11.87
N SER A 104 -20.62 10.14 11.35
CA SER A 104 -21.90 9.46 11.55
C SER A 104 -21.69 7.93 11.37
N SER A 105 -22.76 7.16 11.52
CA SER A 105 -22.74 5.71 11.23
C SER A 105 -22.37 5.37 9.77
N HIS A 106 -22.40 6.35 8.86
CA HIS A 106 -22.21 6.12 7.43
C HIS A 106 -21.22 7.13 6.81
N SER A 107 -20.52 7.93 7.60
CA SER A 107 -19.58 8.91 7.06
C SER A 107 -18.40 9.15 7.98
N SER A 108 -17.24 9.32 7.38
CA SER A 108 -15.99 9.67 8.06
C SER A 108 -15.10 10.53 7.17
N TYR A 109 -14.15 11.22 7.78
CA TYR A 109 -13.06 11.85 7.04
C TYR A 109 -11.72 11.41 7.61
N SER A 110 -10.71 11.42 6.76
CA SER A 110 -9.33 11.16 7.18
C SER A 110 -8.42 12.31 6.80
N LEU A 111 -7.50 12.62 7.70
CA LEU A 111 -6.40 13.54 7.44
C LEU A 111 -5.09 12.88 7.83
N GLY A 112 -4.04 13.14 7.07
CA GLY A 112 -2.75 12.51 7.34
C GLY A 112 -1.60 13.16 6.61
N GLY A 113 -0.43 12.58 6.85
CA GLY A 113 0.82 12.95 6.20
C GLY A 113 1.67 11.73 5.89
N GLN A 114 2.50 11.88 4.88
CA GLN A 114 3.41 10.85 4.43
C GLN A 114 4.79 11.46 4.22
N ILE A 115 5.81 10.79 4.73
CA ILE A 115 7.22 11.09 4.47
C ILE A 115 7.84 9.87 3.82
N GLY A 116 8.64 10.07 2.78
CA GLY A 116 9.26 8.95 2.10
C GLY A 116 10.50 9.35 1.33
N ILE A 117 11.14 8.37 0.71
CA ILE A 117 12.39 8.53 -0.03
C ILE A 117 12.35 7.73 -1.33
N THR A 118 12.81 8.34 -2.41
CA THR A 118 13.01 7.70 -3.72
C THR A 118 14.45 7.22 -3.91
N GLY A 119 14.75 6.64 -5.06
CA GLY A 119 16.10 6.22 -5.45
C GLY A 119 16.62 5.03 -4.64
N ASN A 120 17.94 4.94 -4.48
CA ASN A 120 18.61 3.80 -3.85
C ASN A 120 18.13 3.55 -2.39
N ALA A 121 17.89 4.61 -1.64
CA ALA A 121 17.44 4.50 -0.26
C ALA A 121 16.00 3.96 -0.11
N SER A 122 15.23 3.86 -1.21
CA SER A 122 13.93 3.18 -1.22
C SER A 122 14.05 1.65 -1.05
N LEU A 123 15.26 1.08 -1.22
CA LEU A 123 15.54 -0.36 -1.16
C LEU A 123 14.80 -1.21 -2.20
N ALA A 124 14.12 -0.58 -3.16
CA ALA A 124 13.24 -1.24 -4.11
C ALA A 124 13.97 -2.24 -5.01
N LYS A 125 15.19 -1.90 -5.50
CA LYS A 125 16.04 -2.83 -6.25
C LYS A 125 16.29 -4.13 -5.50
N GLY A 126 16.69 -4.01 -4.23
CA GLY A 126 17.00 -5.18 -3.38
C GLY A 126 15.76 -6.04 -3.15
N MET A 127 14.62 -5.40 -2.87
CA MET A 127 13.37 -6.10 -2.62
C MET A 127 12.85 -6.83 -3.87
N GLN A 128 12.86 -6.16 -5.02
CA GLN A 128 12.44 -6.77 -6.28
C GLN A 128 13.33 -7.95 -6.68
N ASN A 129 14.65 -7.79 -6.62
CA ASN A 129 15.58 -8.86 -6.97
C ASN A 129 15.49 -10.04 -5.98
N LEU A 130 15.29 -9.77 -4.69
CA LEU A 130 15.04 -10.81 -3.70
C LEU A 130 13.78 -11.64 -4.04
N TYR A 131 12.72 -10.96 -4.45
CA TYR A 131 11.47 -11.63 -4.87
C TYR A 131 11.68 -12.45 -6.15
N HIS A 132 12.41 -11.92 -7.13
CA HIS A 132 12.78 -12.63 -8.35
C HIS A 132 13.55 -13.92 -8.03
N ASP A 133 14.57 -13.84 -7.18
CA ASP A 133 15.40 -14.99 -6.83
C ASP A 133 14.64 -16.05 -6.02
N LEU A 134 13.87 -15.63 -5.01
CA LEU A 134 13.27 -16.55 -4.05
C LEU A 134 11.93 -17.14 -4.52
N VAL A 135 11.13 -16.37 -5.25
CA VAL A 135 9.75 -16.72 -5.57
C VAL A 135 9.59 -17.07 -7.05
N LEU A 136 10.06 -16.21 -7.93
CA LEU A 136 9.79 -16.33 -9.37
C LEU A 136 10.86 -17.10 -10.13
N ASN A 137 12.06 -17.21 -9.58
CA ASN A 137 13.24 -17.77 -10.25
C ASN A 137 13.52 -17.08 -11.60
N LEU A 138 13.43 -15.74 -11.60
CA LEU A 138 13.67 -14.87 -12.75
C LEU A 138 15.04 -14.18 -12.63
N PRO A 139 15.63 -13.73 -13.77
CA PRO A 139 16.86 -12.96 -13.74
C PRO A 139 16.72 -11.66 -12.95
N ASN A 140 17.78 -11.29 -12.24
CA ASN A 140 17.84 -10.02 -11.51
C ASN A 140 17.84 -8.83 -12.46
N LEU A 141 17.09 -7.80 -12.08
CA LEU A 141 17.02 -6.54 -12.82
C LEU A 141 18.19 -5.63 -12.42
N LYS A 142 18.77 -4.97 -13.40
CA LYS A 142 19.98 -4.16 -13.20
C LYS A 142 19.71 -2.84 -12.48
N TRP A 143 18.52 -2.25 -12.66
CA TRP A 143 18.15 -0.95 -12.11
C TRP A 143 19.14 0.17 -12.53
N GLU A 144 19.61 0.08 -13.75
CA GLU A 144 20.32 1.17 -14.38
C GLU A 144 19.30 2.28 -14.71
N SER A 145 19.70 3.55 -14.67
CA SER A 145 18.79 4.69 -14.90
C SER A 145 17.58 4.70 -13.95
N GLN A 146 17.82 4.68 -12.66
CA GLN A 146 16.74 4.86 -11.67
C GLN A 146 16.53 6.34 -11.31
N MET A 147 15.33 6.65 -10.83
CA MET A 147 14.99 7.98 -10.30
C MET A 147 15.98 8.42 -9.21
N PRO A 148 16.29 9.73 -9.13
CA PRO A 148 17.19 10.25 -8.13
C PRO A 148 16.69 10.01 -6.71
N GLN A 149 17.62 10.00 -5.77
CA GLN A 149 17.30 9.88 -4.36
C GLN A 149 16.86 11.23 -3.80
N GLU A 150 15.59 11.32 -3.41
CA GLU A 150 14.99 12.56 -2.91
C GLU A 150 14.04 12.26 -1.75
N LEU A 151 14.03 13.18 -0.77
CA LEU A 151 13.05 13.17 0.31
C LEU A 151 11.71 13.69 -0.22
N GLN A 152 10.64 12.98 0.11
CA GLN A 152 9.29 13.28 -0.35
C GLN A 152 8.35 13.51 0.84
N LEU A 153 7.49 14.53 0.71
CA LEU A 153 6.47 14.88 1.70
C LEU A 153 5.12 14.99 1.01
N ASN A 154 4.09 14.37 1.57
CA ASN A 154 2.73 14.49 1.08
C ASN A 154 1.75 14.71 2.23
N LEU A 155 0.70 15.48 1.98
CA LEU A 155 -0.50 15.59 2.78
C LEU A 155 -1.60 14.73 2.17
N LEU A 156 -2.41 14.11 3.02
CA LEU A 156 -3.48 13.24 2.60
C LEU A 156 -4.79 13.69 3.23
N ALA A 157 -5.86 13.64 2.45
CA ALA A 157 -7.21 13.87 2.92
C ALA A 157 -8.16 12.92 2.22
N SER A 158 -9.14 12.37 2.94
CA SER A 158 -10.26 11.66 2.31
C SER A 158 -11.57 11.93 3.03
N TYR A 159 -12.67 11.74 2.30
CA TYR A 159 -14.03 11.79 2.82
C TYR A 159 -14.81 10.58 2.30
N PHE A 160 -15.24 9.75 3.23
CA PHE A 160 -16.06 8.57 2.97
C PHE A 160 -17.51 8.84 3.29
N LYS A 161 -18.41 8.34 2.44
CA LYS A 161 -19.86 8.33 2.67
C LYS A 161 -20.50 7.07 2.13
N GLY A 162 -21.29 6.41 2.97
CA GLY A 162 -22.16 5.31 2.60
C GLY A 162 -23.62 5.77 2.45
N PHE A 163 -24.31 5.20 1.49
CA PHE A 163 -25.73 5.43 1.20
C PHE A 163 -26.46 4.09 1.22
N LYS A 164 -27.42 3.93 2.11
CA LYS A 164 -28.23 2.72 2.16
C LYS A 164 -29.17 2.67 0.94
N ILE A 165 -29.09 1.60 0.15
CA ILE A 165 -29.99 1.33 -0.96
C ILE A 165 -31.14 0.41 -0.51
N LYS A 166 -30.77 -0.66 0.22
CA LYS A 166 -31.67 -1.63 0.86
C LYS A 166 -31.05 -2.10 2.17
N ASP A 167 -31.73 -2.92 2.95
CA ASP A 167 -31.28 -3.33 4.28
C ASP A 167 -29.85 -3.91 4.32
N ASN A 168 -29.44 -4.65 3.29
CA ASN A 168 -28.11 -5.23 3.21
C ASN A 168 -27.31 -4.78 1.98
N LEU A 169 -27.76 -3.70 1.29
CA LEU A 169 -27.09 -3.20 0.10
C LEU A 169 -26.85 -1.71 0.23
N ASN A 170 -25.61 -1.32 0.14
CA ASN A 170 -25.15 0.06 0.30
C ASN A 170 -24.28 0.48 -0.89
N LEU A 171 -24.42 1.75 -1.29
CA LEU A 171 -23.47 2.41 -2.18
C LEU A 171 -22.44 3.14 -1.30
N THR A 172 -21.16 2.90 -1.53
CA THR A 172 -20.09 3.64 -0.88
C THR A 172 -19.44 4.62 -1.85
N SER A 173 -18.98 5.74 -1.34
CA SER A 173 -18.27 6.75 -2.10
C SER A 173 -17.13 7.31 -1.25
N GLU A 174 -15.91 7.29 -1.75
CA GLU A 174 -14.76 7.93 -1.10
C GLU A 174 -14.10 8.91 -2.06
N LEU A 175 -14.06 10.18 -1.67
CA LEU A 175 -13.24 11.20 -2.31
C LEU A 175 -11.91 11.25 -1.57
N TYR A 176 -10.79 11.11 -2.27
CA TYR A 176 -9.47 11.18 -1.67
C TYR A 176 -8.56 12.13 -2.45
N SER A 177 -7.60 12.70 -1.74
CA SER A 177 -6.61 13.62 -2.30
C SER A 177 -5.25 13.40 -1.64
N LYS A 178 -4.20 13.53 -2.43
CA LYS A 178 -2.81 13.58 -2.00
C LYS A 178 -2.17 14.82 -2.61
N LEU A 179 -1.51 15.62 -1.79
CA LEU A 179 -0.84 16.85 -2.21
C LEU A 179 0.58 16.88 -1.64
N GLY A 180 1.58 16.88 -2.49
CA GLY A 180 2.95 16.91 -2.02
C GLY A 180 3.99 16.87 -3.13
N THR A 181 5.23 16.59 -2.74
CA THR A 181 6.38 16.57 -3.66
C THR A 181 6.45 15.30 -4.48
N TYR A 182 5.96 14.15 -3.93
CA TYR A 182 5.93 12.89 -4.66
C TYR A 182 4.75 12.82 -5.63
N GLN A 183 3.57 13.26 -5.20
CA GLN A 183 2.36 13.10 -6.00
C GLN A 183 1.32 14.18 -5.68
N ILE A 184 0.70 14.71 -6.73
CA ILE A 184 -0.49 15.55 -6.64
C ILE A 184 -1.61 14.78 -7.35
N MET A 185 -2.62 14.35 -6.60
CA MET A 185 -3.74 13.60 -7.14
C MET A 185 -5.02 13.81 -6.34
N SER A 186 -6.14 13.63 -7.00
CA SER A 186 -7.46 13.43 -6.37
C SER A 186 -8.20 12.34 -7.13
N GLY A 187 -9.00 11.56 -6.41
CA GLY A 187 -9.77 10.48 -6.98
C GLY A 187 -11.12 10.31 -6.27
N LEU A 188 -12.05 9.70 -6.98
CA LEU A 188 -13.35 9.30 -6.46
C LEU A 188 -13.51 7.80 -6.67
N GLU A 189 -13.60 7.07 -5.57
CA GLU A 189 -13.89 5.65 -5.57
C GLU A 189 -15.37 5.43 -5.24
N ARG A 190 -16.00 4.48 -5.92
CA ARG A 190 -17.38 4.06 -5.63
C ARG A 190 -17.46 2.55 -5.61
N GLY A 191 -18.21 2.02 -4.64
CA GLY A 191 -18.38 0.58 -4.48
C GLY A 191 -19.80 0.22 -4.06
N LEU A 192 -20.19 -1.03 -4.33
CA LEU A 192 -21.37 -1.65 -3.74
C LEU A 192 -20.91 -2.52 -2.58
N TYR A 193 -21.52 -2.32 -1.44
CA TYR A 193 -21.23 -3.08 -0.22
C TYR A 193 -22.46 -3.85 0.24
N ILE A 194 -22.28 -5.14 0.49
CA ILE A 194 -23.32 -6.01 1.04
C ILE A 194 -23.02 -6.25 2.52
N GLY A 195 -23.87 -5.73 3.39
CA GLY A 195 -23.71 -5.83 4.83
C GLY A 195 -24.05 -4.53 5.56
N ASP A 196 -23.75 -4.49 6.86
CA ASP A 196 -23.93 -3.31 7.70
C ASP A 196 -22.73 -2.36 7.57
N LEU A 197 -22.97 -1.08 7.26
CA LEU A 197 -21.97 -0.03 7.12
C LEU A 197 -21.52 0.60 8.44
N SER A 198 -22.16 0.30 9.55
CA SER A 198 -21.92 1.01 10.83
C SER A 198 -20.47 0.96 11.32
N TRP A 199 -19.71 -0.02 10.85
CA TRP A 199 -18.29 -0.19 11.19
C TRP A 199 -17.32 0.38 10.14
N LEU A 200 -17.79 0.83 8.98
CA LEU A 200 -16.99 1.44 7.92
C LEU A 200 -16.95 2.97 8.04
N GLY A 201 -17.98 3.56 8.62
CA GLY A 201 -18.10 5.01 8.77
C GLY A 201 -17.37 5.61 9.95
#